data_ef13daf4a42ba03d905738a533b1fbef
#
_entry.id   ef13daf4a42ba03d905738a533b1fbef
#
_cell.length_a   1.000
_cell.length_b   1.000
_cell.length_c   1.000
_cell.angle_alpha   90.00
_cell.angle_beta   90.00
_cell.angle_gamma   90.00
#
_symmetry.space_group_name_H-M   'P 1'
#
loop_
_entity.id
_entity.type
_entity.pdbx_description
1 polymer ?
#
loop_
_entity_poly.entity_id
_entity_poly.type
_entity_poly.pdbx_seq_one_letter_code
_entity_poly.pdbx_strand_id
1 'polypeptide(L)'
;DIVPAGGDWTYDPFKLTREGDYVYGRGTTDDKGPVMEALYAMKLLRDSGVKLNKRVRLIMGCNEENGSRCMEHYNEVAEELSCGFTPDANYPCIHGEKGMLGMLATSKNTKIISINGGFVFNAVCDACTAEIPAEEGLKDRLEAAFAETKLQEYKVTEEDGKITIYAKGVSAHASTPAFGVNAAGVIFDCLAKAGFEDDFVEFYNSHIGTACDGSGIGLKCADEFGELTFCNGIVKTEDGVISATIDIRFPVTYSVEDMLKMCEGKLEDENGRIEIHTTTKPLFFPKESPLVEALYKAYTDVTGDTENKPLVIGGGTYAKSLKNIIAFGPEKPGVDYRIHGADEYTLVSEVEEAVHVYMEAIKNLLAI
;
A
#
# COMPACT_ATOMS: atom_id res chain seq x y z
N ASP A 1 -11.33 -3.45 -11.05
CA ASP A 1 -11.59 -2.01 -11.14
C ASP A 1 -10.28 -1.25 -11.34
N ILE A 2 -10.32 0.06 -11.19
CA ILE A 2 -9.18 0.97 -11.37
C ILE A 2 -9.30 2.11 -10.37
N VAL A 3 -8.18 2.68 -9.95
CA VAL A 3 -8.19 3.94 -9.18
C VAL A 3 -8.64 5.12 -10.02
N PRO A 4 -9.20 6.20 -9.42
CA PRO A 4 -9.53 7.43 -10.11
C PRO A 4 -8.30 8.03 -10.83
N ALA A 5 -8.52 8.62 -12.00
CA ALA A 5 -7.48 9.29 -12.77
C ALA A 5 -7.21 10.69 -12.17
N GLY A 6 -6.47 10.75 -11.08
CA GLY A 6 -5.97 11.99 -10.50
C GLY A 6 -4.67 12.47 -11.14
N GLY A 7 -4.26 13.71 -10.82
CA GLY A 7 -3.00 14.29 -11.31
C GLY A 7 -3.07 14.92 -12.70
N ASP A 8 -1.94 15.45 -13.16
CA ASP A 8 -1.81 16.13 -14.46
C ASP A 8 -1.36 15.13 -15.53
N TRP A 9 -2.33 14.62 -16.30
CA TRP A 9 -2.08 13.69 -17.40
C TRP A 9 -1.64 14.41 -18.66
N THR A 10 -0.62 13.89 -19.33
CA THR A 10 -0.21 14.31 -20.69
C THR A 10 -1.17 13.75 -21.73
N TYR A 11 -1.66 12.52 -21.52
CA TYR A 11 -2.62 11.84 -22.38
C TYR A 11 -3.97 11.73 -21.68
N ASP A 12 -5.08 11.69 -22.44
CA ASP A 12 -6.40 11.43 -21.87
C ASP A 12 -6.42 10.04 -21.18
N PRO A 13 -6.61 9.96 -19.85
CA PRO A 13 -6.54 8.70 -19.12
C PRO A 13 -7.60 7.67 -19.54
N PHE A 14 -8.69 8.11 -20.14
CA PHE A 14 -9.81 7.25 -20.58
C PHE A 14 -9.80 6.93 -22.07
N LYS A 15 -8.76 7.38 -22.77
CA LYS A 15 -8.56 7.10 -24.19
C LYS A 15 -7.20 6.42 -24.40
N LEU A 16 -7.22 5.17 -24.84
CA LEU A 16 -6.01 4.44 -25.15
C LEU A 16 -5.19 5.20 -26.20
N THR A 17 -3.99 5.65 -25.83
CA THR A 17 -3.07 6.36 -26.70
C THR A 17 -1.79 5.56 -26.89
N ARG A 18 -1.44 5.26 -28.16
CA ARG A 18 -0.23 4.50 -28.49
C ARG A 18 0.83 5.40 -29.09
N GLU A 19 2.05 5.34 -28.55
CA GLU A 19 3.25 5.96 -29.10
C GLU A 19 4.39 4.94 -29.21
N GLY A 20 4.60 4.45 -30.42
CA GLY A 20 5.57 3.39 -30.65
C GLY A 20 5.15 2.08 -29.98
N ASP A 21 5.94 1.62 -29.03
CA ASP A 21 5.63 0.45 -28.20
C ASP A 21 4.82 0.79 -26.93
N TYR A 22 4.83 2.06 -26.51
CA TYR A 22 4.10 2.51 -25.33
C TYR A 22 2.60 2.66 -25.59
N VAL A 23 1.80 2.26 -24.61
CA VAL A 23 0.35 2.40 -24.60
C VAL A 23 -0.07 3.04 -23.29
N TYR A 24 -0.58 4.29 -23.37
CA TYR A 24 -0.96 5.09 -22.20
C TYR A 24 -2.46 5.04 -21.95
N GLY A 25 -2.83 5.02 -20.68
CA GLY A 25 -4.20 5.10 -20.20
C GLY A 25 -4.37 4.50 -18.82
N ARG A 26 -5.35 4.95 -18.05
CA ARG A 26 -5.65 4.40 -16.73
C ARG A 26 -6.12 2.94 -16.84
N GLY A 27 -5.44 2.04 -16.15
CA GLY A 27 -5.71 0.59 -16.16
C GLY A 27 -4.98 -0.16 -17.26
N THR A 28 -4.02 0.45 -17.96
CA THR A 28 -3.21 -0.26 -18.97
C THR A 28 -2.33 -1.33 -18.34
N THR A 29 -1.87 -1.10 -17.11
CA THR A 29 -1.12 -2.06 -16.31
C THR A 29 -1.96 -2.55 -15.13
N ASP A 30 -2.75 -1.69 -14.49
CA ASP A 30 -3.52 -2.01 -13.29
C ASP A 30 -5.00 -1.64 -13.47
N ASP A 31 -5.89 -2.58 -13.88
CA ASP A 31 -5.71 -4.01 -14.20
C ASP A 31 -6.51 -4.40 -15.47
N LYS A 32 -6.92 -3.43 -16.32
CA LYS A 32 -7.68 -3.72 -17.55
C LYS A 32 -6.84 -4.43 -18.61
N GLY A 33 -5.55 -4.05 -18.74
CA GLY A 33 -4.60 -4.72 -19.62
C GLY A 33 -4.46 -6.19 -19.27
N PRO A 34 -4.05 -6.54 -18.04
CA PRO A 34 -3.90 -7.91 -17.57
C PRO A 34 -5.16 -8.77 -17.66
N VAL A 35 -6.35 -8.19 -17.45
CA VAL A 35 -7.62 -8.90 -17.71
C VAL A 35 -7.72 -9.34 -19.16
N MET A 36 -7.34 -8.48 -20.11
CA MET A 36 -7.36 -8.80 -21.53
C MET A 36 -6.26 -9.80 -21.89
N GLU A 37 -5.08 -9.69 -21.31
CA GLU A 37 -3.99 -10.65 -21.49
C GLU A 37 -4.40 -12.05 -21.04
N ALA A 38 -5.00 -12.19 -19.87
CA ALA A 38 -5.53 -13.44 -19.35
C ALA A 38 -6.64 -14.02 -20.26
N LEU A 39 -7.55 -13.16 -20.73
CA LEU A 39 -8.61 -13.58 -21.67
C LEU A 39 -8.04 -14.10 -23.00
N TYR A 40 -7.04 -13.40 -23.55
CA TYR A 40 -6.38 -13.83 -24.78
C TYR A 40 -5.54 -15.10 -24.58
N ALA A 41 -4.88 -15.26 -23.43
CA ALA A 41 -4.20 -16.51 -23.08
C ALA A 41 -5.16 -17.71 -23.06
N MET A 42 -6.34 -17.56 -22.44
CA MET A 42 -7.41 -18.58 -22.45
C MET A 42 -7.90 -18.85 -23.87
N LYS A 43 -8.07 -17.82 -24.71
CA LYS A 43 -8.47 -17.96 -26.11
C LYS A 43 -7.43 -18.74 -26.91
N LEU A 44 -6.15 -18.37 -26.82
CA LEU A 44 -5.06 -19.07 -27.51
C LEU A 44 -4.99 -20.54 -27.07
N LEU A 45 -5.13 -20.81 -25.78
CA LEU A 45 -5.14 -22.17 -25.24
C LEU A 45 -6.28 -23.01 -25.85
N ARG A 46 -7.49 -22.44 -25.93
CA ARG A 46 -8.64 -23.09 -26.58
C ARG A 46 -8.38 -23.34 -28.07
N ASP A 47 -7.87 -22.33 -28.78
CA ASP A 47 -7.66 -22.38 -30.24
C ASP A 47 -6.50 -23.33 -30.61
N SER A 48 -5.55 -23.57 -29.69
CA SER A 48 -4.48 -24.57 -29.87
C SER A 48 -4.94 -26.00 -29.78
N GLY A 49 -6.19 -26.25 -29.39
CA GLY A 49 -6.78 -27.60 -29.30
C GLY A 49 -6.30 -28.39 -28.07
N VAL A 50 -5.65 -27.78 -27.10
CA VAL A 50 -5.29 -28.41 -25.83
C VAL A 50 -6.56 -28.87 -25.12
N LYS A 51 -6.59 -30.13 -24.74
CA LYS A 51 -7.71 -30.68 -23.94
C LYS A 51 -7.54 -30.29 -22.49
N LEU A 52 -8.49 -29.49 -21.98
CA LEU A 52 -8.54 -29.12 -20.57
C LEU A 52 -9.09 -30.28 -19.74
N ASN A 53 -8.39 -30.67 -18.69
CA ASN A 53 -8.82 -31.66 -17.71
C ASN A 53 -9.53 -31.01 -16.50
N LYS A 54 -9.49 -29.67 -16.40
CA LYS A 54 -10.16 -28.85 -15.39
C LYS A 54 -10.87 -27.68 -16.07
N ARG A 55 -11.86 -27.10 -15.41
CA ARG A 55 -12.50 -25.86 -15.86
C ARG A 55 -11.56 -24.68 -15.54
N VAL A 56 -11.24 -23.88 -16.55
CA VAL A 56 -10.54 -22.61 -16.42
C VAL A 56 -11.59 -21.51 -16.33
N ARG A 57 -11.47 -20.63 -15.34
CA ARG A 57 -12.41 -19.57 -15.05
C ARG A 57 -11.68 -18.22 -14.98
N LEU A 58 -12.13 -17.23 -15.74
CA LEU A 58 -11.76 -15.84 -15.58
C LEU A 58 -12.76 -15.18 -14.62
N ILE A 59 -12.26 -14.61 -13.53
CA ILE A 59 -13.06 -13.95 -12.51
C ILE A 59 -12.69 -12.46 -12.58
N MET A 60 -13.69 -11.61 -12.83
CA MET A 60 -13.51 -10.17 -12.86
C MET A 60 -14.26 -9.55 -11.70
N GLY A 61 -13.53 -8.94 -10.79
CA GLY A 61 -14.08 -8.20 -9.67
C GLY A 61 -14.28 -6.72 -9.98
N CYS A 62 -14.83 -5.97 -9.05
CA CYS A 62 -15.14 -4.55 -9.21
C CYS A 62 -14.77 -3.71 -7.98
N ASN A 63 -13.95 -4.23 -7.06
CA ASN A 63 -13.68 -3.58 -5.79
C ASN A 63 -12.33 -4.03 -5.19
N GLU A 64 -11.31 -4.27 -6.02
CA GLU A 64 -9.96 -4.62 -5.57
C GLU A 64 -9.38 -3.47 -4.76
N GLU A 65 -9.37 -2.29 -5.34
CA GLU A 65 -8.80 -1.05 -4.84
C GLU A 65 -9.45 -0.51 -3.54
N ASN A 66 -10.62 -1.05 -3.19
CA ASN A 66 -11.41 -0.60 -2.05
C ASN A 66 -11.80 -1.75 -1.10
N GLY A 67 -10.95 -2.79 -0.99
CA GLY A 67 -11.05 -3.83 0.03
C GLY A 67 -11.70 -5.14 -0.38
N SER A 68 -11.79 -5.44 -1.69
CA SER A 68 -12.09 -6.77 -2.24
C SER A 68 -13.42 -7.43 -1.83
N ARG A 69 -14.42 -6.67 -1.38
CA ARG A 69 -15.72 -7.19 -0.92
C ARG A 69 -16.48 -8.01 -1.99
N CYS A 70 -16.22 -7.72 -3.27
CA CYS A 70 -16.77 -8.53 -4.36
C CYS A 70 -16.27 -9.98 -4.32
N MET A 71 -15.05 -10.22 -3.83
CA MET A 71 -14.51 -11.59 -3.67
C MET A 71 -15.08 -12.29 -2.43
N GLU A 72 -15.45 -11.55 -1.38
CA GLU A 72 -16.20 -12.11 -0.25
C GLU A 72 -17.52 -12.71 -0.75
N HIS A 73 -18.29 -11.93 -1.52
CA HIS A 73 -19.53 -12.43 -2.13
C HIS A 73 -19.29 -13.59 -3.11
N TYR A 74 -18.21 -13.52 -3.91
CA TYR A 74 -17.85 -14.62 -4.80
C TYR A 74 -17.62 -15.93 -4.04
N ASN A 75 -16.93 -15.88 -2.90
CA ASN A 75 -16.67 -17.04 -2.04
C ASN A 75 -17.95 -17.65 -1.44
N GLU A 76 -19.01 -16.84 -1.24
CA GLU A 76 -20.30 -17.32 -0.72
C GLU A 76 -21.10 -18.08 -1.77
N VAL A 77 -21.00 -17.71 -3.07
CA VAL A 77 -21.89 -18.19 -4.12
C VAL A 77 -21.22 -19.11 -5.13
N ALA A 78 -19.89 -19.13 -5.18
CA ALA A 78 -19.14 -19.89 -6.18
C ALA A 78 -18.46 -21.13 -5.59
N GLU A 79 -18.17 -22.09 -6.46
CA GLU A 79 -17.37 -23.26 -6.10
C GLU A 79 -15.93 -22.85 -5.77
N GLU A 80 -15.34 -23.52 -4.79
CA GLU A 80 -13.96 -23.31 -4.38
C GLU A 80 -12.98 -23.53 -5.55
N LEU A 81 -11.94 -22.71 -5.60
CA LEU A 81 -10.89 -22.76 -6.60
C LEU A 81 -9.83 -23.79 -6.18
N SER A 82 -9.42 -24.64 -7.13
CA SER A 82 -8.34 -25.62 -6.89
C SER A 82 -6.98 -24.92 -6.83
N CYS A 83 -6.73 -24.01 -7.75
CA CYS A 83 -5.53 -23.15 -7.83
C CYS A 83 -5.78 -22.05 -8.87
N GLY A 84 -4.93 -21.02 -8.83
CA GLY A 84 -5.00 -19.94 -9.81
C GLY A 84 -4.01 -18.82 -9.50
N PHE A 85 -4.13 -17.72 -10.24
CA PHE A 85 -3.37 -16.51 -10.02
C PHE A 85 -4.20 -15.27 -10.31
N THR A 86 -3.83 -14.14 -9.72
CA THR A 86 -4.32 -12.81 -10.08
C THR A 86 -3.19 -12.04 -10.78
N PRO A 87 -3.42 -11.51 -12.00
CA PRO A 87 -2.41 -10.79 -12.76
C PRO A 87 -2.37 -9.31 -12.34
N ASP A 88 -1.95 -9.05 -11.11
CA ASP A 88 -2.09 -7.76 -10.42
C ASP A 88 -0.88 -7.50 -9.50
N ALA A 89 0.33 -7.75 -10.01
CA ALA A 89 1.58 -7.49 -9.28
C ALA A 89 2.83 -7.74 -10.15
N ASN A 90 3.98 -7.86 -9.49
CA ASN A 90 5.25 -8.08 -10.15
C ASN A 90 5.48 -9.54 -10.59
N TYR A 91 6.20 -9.71 -11.69
CA TYR A 91 6.89 -10.95 -11.99
C TYR A 91 8.14 -11.13 -11.08
N PRO A 92 8.63 -12.40 -10.88
CA PRO A 92 8.15 -13.66 -11.48
C PRO A 92 6.88 -14.24 -10.83
N CYS A 93 6.61 -14.02 -9.58
CA CYS A 93 5.34 -14.23 -8.87
C CYS A 93 5.44 -13.77 -7.41
N ILE A 94 4.31 -13.50 -6.81
CA ILE A 94 4.21 -13.08 -5.41
C ILE A 94 3.75 -14.27 -4.59
N HIS A 95 4.68 -14.89 -3.89
CA HIS A 95 4.39 -16.05 -3.04
C HIS A 95 3.99 -15.69 -1.60
N GLY A 96 4.06 -14.39 -1.27
CA GLY A 96 3.64 -13.86 0.02
C GLY A 96 3.25 -12.39 -0.05
N GLU A 97 2.22 -12.03 0.72
CA GLU A 97 1.74 -10.66 0.89
C GLU A 97 1.63 -10.37 2.37
N LYS A 98 2.25 -9.28 2.84
CA LYS A 98 2.26 -8.90 4.26
C LYS A 98 0.85 -8.77 4.81
N GLY A 99 0.66 -9.13 6.07
CA GLY A 99 -0.56 -8.83 6.80
C GLY A 99 -0.72 -7.33 7.05
N MET A 100 -1.93 -6.88 7.33
CA MET A 100 -2.22 -5.45 7.51
C MET A 100 -3.02 -5.22 8.80
N LEU A 101 -2.73 -4.08 9.47
CA LEU A 101 -3.58 -3.50 10.51
C LEU A 101 -3.85 -2.05 10.14
N GLY A 102 -5.12 -1.68 10.06
CA GLY A 102 -5.55 -0.30 9.97
C GLY A 102 -5.99 0.20 11.34
N MET A 103 -5.36 1.27 11.82
CA MET A 103 -5.64 1.85 13.13
C MET A 103 -5.97 3.33 13.03
N LEU A 104 -6.64 3.85 14.06
CA LEU A 104 -6.96 5.26 14.23
C LEU A 104 -6.54 5.71 15.63
N ALA A 105 -5.63 6.65 15.70
CA ALA A 105 -5.30 7.36 16.93
C ALA A 105 -6.24 8.55 17.11
N THR A 106 -6.66 8.83 18.34
CA THR A 106 -7.52 9.97 18.69
C THR A 106 -7.03 10.68 19.95
N SER A 107 -7.10 12.02 19.95
CA SER A 107 -6.78 12.83 21.13
C SER A 107 -7.88 12.72 22.18
N LYS A 108 -7.49 12.76 23.47
CA LYS A 108 -8.42 12.97 24.59
C LYS A 108 -8.51 14.46 24.94
N ASN A 109 -7.34 15.12 25.02
CA ASN A 109 -7.23 16.57 25.22
C ASN A 109 -6.16 17.11 24.28
N THR A 110 -6.28 18.38 23.87
CA THR A 110 -5.26 19.09 23.11
C THR A 110 -5.49 20.59 23.14
N LYS A 111 -4.41 21.35 23.10
CA LYS A 111 -4.40 22.82 22.90
C LYS A 111 -4.27 23.16 21.40
N ILE A 112 -3.95 22.19 20.55
CA ILE A 112 -3.88 22.40 19.09
C ILE A 112 -5.26 22.82 18.60
N ILE A 113 -5.33 23.97 17.92
CA ILE A 113 -6.58 24.52 17.41
C ILE A 113 -7.08 23.68 16.22
N SER A 114 -6.17 23.36 15.29
CA SER A 114 -6.44 22.45 14.19
C SER A 114 -5.14 21.86 13.64
N ILE A 115 -5.22 20.64 13.11
CA ILE A 115 -4.17 20.04 12.31
C ILE A 115 -4.81 19.20 11.20
N ASN A 116 -4.38 19.43 9.94
CA ASN A 116 -4.94 18.75 8.78
C ASN A 116 -3.84 18.44 7.77
N GLY A 117 -3.74 17.18 7.35
CA GLY A 117 -2.75 16.75 6.38
C GLY A 117 -2.99 15.33 5.87
N GLY A 118 -2.38 15.02 4.71
CA GLY A 118 -2.54 13.76 4.02
C GLY A 118 -3.89 13.61 3.30
N PHE A 119 -3.93 12.76 2.29
CA PHE A 119 -5.13 12.55 1.46
C PHE A 119 -5.58 11.09 1.45
N VAL A 120 -4.67 10.14 1.63
CA VAL A 120 -4.97 8.72 1.56
C VAL A 120 -4.38 7.98 2.76
N PHE A 121 -5.08 6.91 3.15
CA PHE A 121 -4.73 6.09 4.30
C PHE A 121 -3.37 5.38 4.15
N ASN A 122 -3.08 4.90 2.96
CA ASN A 122 -1.94 4.02 2.63
C ASN A 122 -0.73 4.74 2.02
N ALA A 123 -0.58 6.03 2.27
CA ALA A 123 0.61 6.79 1.89
C ALA A 123 1.05 7.72 3.02
N VAL A 124 2.34 8.04 3.06
CA VAL A 124 2.94 8.99 4.01
C VAL A 124 2.29 10.36 3.84
N CYS A 125 1.90 10.99 4.97
CA CYS A 125 1.38 12.36 5.01
C CYS A 125 2.46 13.35 4.52
N ASP A 126 2.38 13.75 3.26
CA ASP A 126 3.41 14.55 2.58
C ASP A 126 3.20 16.07 2.69
N ALA A 127 2.02 16.50 3.14
CA ALA A 127 1.75 17.90 3.43
C ALA A 127 0.81 18.02 4.62
N CYS A 128 1.10 18.96 5.53
CA CYS A 128 0.31 19.15 6.74
C CYS A 128 0.32 20.62 7.16
N THR A 129 -0.84 21.10 7.65
CA THR A 129 -0.98 22.43 8.24
C THR A 129 -1.52 22.29 9.66
N ALA A 130 -0.94 23.00 10.61
CA ALA A 130 -1.41 23.07 11.99
C ALA A 130 -1.58 24.53 12.45
N GLU A 131 -2.60 24.77 13.29
CA GLU A 131 -2.77 26.02 14.04
C GLU A 131 -2.71 25.73 15.53
N ILE A 132 -1.92 26.52 16.25
CA ILE A 132 -1.76 26.44 17.71
C ILE A 132 -1.89 27.84 18.34
N PRO A 133 -2.21 27.94 19.64
CA PRO A 133 -2.12 29.22 20.36
C PRO A 133 -0.68 29.77 20.35
N ALA A 134 -0.56 31.08 20.17
CA ALA A 134 0.73 31.74 20.28
C ALA A 134 1.16 31.85 21.78
N GLU A 135 2.44 31.55 22.02
CA GLU A 135 3.10 31.70 23.29
C GLU A 135 4.40 32.50 23.11
N GLU A 136 4.86 33.24 24.13
CA GLU A 136 6.07 34.07 24.04
C GLU A 136 7.30 33.28 23.58
N GLY A 137 7.90 33.69 22.45
CA GLY A 137 9.10 33.09 21.88
C GLY A 137 8.89 31.70 21.28
N LEU A 138 7.66 31.16 21.23
CA LEU A 138 7.38 29.82 20.68
C LEU A 138 7.65 29.77 19.17
N LYS A 139 7.31 30.82 18.43
CA LYS A 139 7.59 30.91 16.99
C LYS A 139 9.08 30.73 16.68
N ASP A 140 9.95 31.45 17.38
CA ASP A 140 11.40 31.39 17.15
C ASP A 140 11.95 29.97 17.46
N ARG A 141 11.44 29.35 18.54
CA ARG A 141 11.82 27.97 18.89
C ARG A 141 11.34 26.95 17.85
N LEU A 142 10.15 27.17 17.28
CA LEU A 142 9.64 26.33 16.18
C LEU A 142 10.49 26.51 14.92
N GLU A 143 10.77 27.74 14.50
CA GLU A 143 11.64 27.99 13.35
C GLU A 143 13.02 27.34 13.51
N ALA A 144 13.60 27.37 14.71
CA ALA A 144 14.85 26.69 15.02
C ALA A 144 14.71 25.15 14.90
N ALA A 145 13.62 24.56 15.42
CA ALA A 145 13.39 23.12 15.35
C ALA A 145 13.17 22.67 13.89
N PHE A 146 12.39 23.42 13.09
CA PHE A 146 12.15 23.10 11.69
C PHE A 146 13.38 23.22 10.80
N ALA A 147 14.31 24.14 11.11
CA ALA A 147 15.56 24.30 10.37
C ALA A 147 16.46 23.05 10.37
N GLU A 148 16.28 22.13 11.33
CA GLU A 148 17.05 20.89 11.44
C GLU A 148 16.36 19.68 10.73
N THR A 149 15.20 19.91 10.11
CA THR A 149 14.40 18.82 9.51
C THR A 149 14.78 18.51 8.06
N LYS A 150 14.27 17.38 7.53
CA LYS A 150 14.41 16.96 6.14
C LYS A 150 13.19 17.34 5.27
N LEU A 151 12.36 18.27 5.72
CA LEU A 151 11.22 18.74 4.93
C LEU A 151 11.67 19.42 3.64
N GLN A 152 10.85 19.30 2.60
CA GLN A 152 11.08 20.04 1.35
C GLN A 152 10.81 21.53 1.51
N GLU A 153 9.81 21.86 2.33
CA GLU A 153 9.40 23.23 2.62
C GLU A 153 8.71 23.28 3.99
N TYR A 154 8.88 24.38 4.71
CA TYR A 154 8.08 24.70 5.88
C TYR A 154 7.85 26.21 5.99
N LYS A 155 6.80 26.60 6.70
CA LYS A 155 6.48 27.99 6.99
C LYS A 155 5.86 28.09 8.38
N VAL A 156 6.36 29.03 9.20
CA VAL A 156 5.80 29.33 10.52
C VAL A 156 5.42 30.81 10.53
N THR A 157 4.15 31.11 10.77
CA THR A 157 3.62 32.49 10.83
C THR A 157 2.88 32.69 12.14
N GLU A 158 2.96 33.89 12.69
CA GLU A 158 2.23 34.27 13.90
C GLU A 158 1.36 35.49 13.59
N GLU A 159 0.06 35.36 13.81
CA GLU A 159 -0.94 36.42 13.60
C GLU A 159 -2.15 36.19 14.53
N ASP A 160 -2.71 37.27 15.05
CA ASP A 160 -3.92 37.27 15.90
C ASP A 160 -3.88 36.28 17.08
N GLY A 161 -2.73 36.13 17.74
CA GLY A 161 -2.55 35.24 18.90
C GLY A 161 -2.52 33.73 18.54
N LYS A 162 -2.27 33.42 17.28
CA LYS A 162 -2.10 32.05 16.77
C LYS A 162 -0.80 31.91 16.01
N ILE A 163 -0.24 30.71 16.03
CA ILE A 163 0.85 30.30 15.14
C ILE A 163 0.28 29.29 14.15
N THR A 164 0.47 29.59 12.86
CA THR A 164 0.16 28.67 11.76
C THR A 164 1.46 28.05 11.25
N ILE A 165 1.49 26.73 11.17
CA ILE A 165 2.60 25.92 10.73
C ILE A 165 2.18 25.18 9.46
N TYR A 166 2.93 25.34 8.37
CA TYR A 166 2.82 24.52 7.16
C TYR A 166 4.11 23.70 7.00
N ALA A 167 3.97 22.44 6.67
CA ALA A 167 5.08 21.53 6.39
C ALA A 167 4.82 20.71 5.13
N LYS A 168 5.85 20.58 4.26
CA LYS A 168 5.84 19.74 3.08
C LYS A 168 6.97 18.74 3.15
N GLY A 169 6.61 17.48 3.23
CA GLY A 169 7.49 16.33 3.23
C GLY A 169 7.60 15.67 1.86
N VAL A 170 7.64 14.33 1.86
CA VAL A 170 7.76 13.49 0.66
C VAL A 170 6.77 12.34 0.77
N SER A 171 5.93 12.14 -0.23
CA SER A 171 5.03 10.99 -0.29
C SER A 171 5.79 9.69 -0.52
N ALA A 172 5.30 8.62 0.09
CA ALA A 172 5.74 7.25 -0.18
C ALA A 172 4.60 6.29 0.18
N HIS A 173 4.54 5.14 -0.46
CA HIS A 173 3.53 4.13 -0.13
C HIS A 173 3.76 3.55 1.28
N ALA A 174 2.70 3.17 2.00
CA ALA A 174 2.77 2.64 3.37
C ALA A 174 3.58 1.33 3.50
N SER A 175 3.80 0.60 2.42
CA SER A 175 4.70 -0.56 2.42
C SER A 175 6.19 -0.19 2.41
N THR A 176 6.52 1.06 2.09
CA THR A 176 7.90 1.58 1.99
C THR A 176 8.01 3.00 2.57
N PRO A 177 7.47 3.27 3.77
CA PRO A 177 7.33 4.61 4.31
C PRO A 177 8.68 5.31 4.58
N ALA A 178 9.76 4.55 4.73
CA ALA A 178 11.11 5.08 4.93
C ALA A 178 11.65 5.89 3.74
N PHE A 179 11.07 5.75 2.54
CA PHE A 179 11.38 6.60 1.38
C PHE A 179 10.65 7.94 1.41
N GLY A 180 9.69 8.11 2.31
CA GLY A 180 8.94 9.34 2.50
C GLY A 180 9.48 10.20 3.65
N VAL A 181 8.88 11.40 3.78
CA VAL A 181 9.05 12.28 4.93
C VAL A 181 7.67 12.70 5.41
N ASN A 182 7.26 12.23 6.59
CA ASN A 182 5.94 12.49 7.14
C ASN A 182 5.85 13.90 7.72
N ALA A 183 5.12 14.79 7.03
CA ALA A 183 4.96 16.19 7.42
C ALA A 183 4.25 16.35 8.78
N ALA A 184 3.21 15.54 9.05
CA ALA A 184 2.50 15.58 10.33
C ALA A 184 3.42 15.14 11.49
N GLY A 185 4.13 14.01 11.32
CA GLY A 185 5.07 13.51 12.32
C GLY A 185 6.18 14.52 12.63
N VAL A 186 6.69 15.21 11.60
CA VAL A 186 7.69 16.28 11.80
C VAL A 186 7.09 17.48 12.54
N ILE A 187 5.83 17.87 12.27
CA ILE A 187 5.16 18.93 13.04
C ILE A 187 5.08 18.55 14.53
N PHE A 188 4.60 17.36 14.87
CA PHE A 188 4.50 16.91 16.27
C PHE A 188 5.87 16.85 16.96
N ASP A 189 6.91 16.37 16.28
CA ASP A 189 8.28 16.35 16.80
C ASP A 189 8.82 17.77 17.05
N CYS A 190 8.61 18.70 16.11
CA CYS A 190 9.03 20.10 16.26
C CYS A 190 8.24 20.83 17.36
N LEU A 191 6.95 20.55 17.55
CA LEU A 191 6.16 21.09 18.66
C LEU A 191 6.75 20.67 20.01
N ALA A 192 7.08 19.40 20.17
CA ALA A 192 7.72 18.89 21.40
C ALA A 192 9.10 19.52 21.61
N LYS A 193 9.96 19.59 20.59
CA LYS A 193 11.30 20.21 20.65
C LYS A 193 11.24 21.70 20.97
N ALA A 194 10.23 22.40 20.50
CA ALA A 194 9.99 23.81 20.80
C ALA A 194 9.41 24.03 22.22
N GLY A 195 9.09 22.97 22.96
CA GLY A 195 8.54 23.06 24.31
C GLY A 195 7.07 23.46 24.33
N PHE A 196 6.30 23.14 23.30
CA PHE A 196 4.84 23.28 23.31
C PHE A 196 4.27 22.10 24.12
N GLU A 197 3.85 22.39 25.35
CA GLU A 197 3.27 21.41 26.27
C GLU A 197 1.82 21.10 25.88
N ASP A 198 1.58 19.91 25.32
CA ASP A 198 0.27 19.45 24.86
C ASP A 198 0.14 17.92 24.99
N ASP A 199 -0.95 17.47 25.54
CA ASP A 199 -1.21 16.05 25.83
C ASP A 199 -1.14 15.19 24.55
N PHE A 200 -1.75 15.64 23.45
CA PHE A 200 -1.74 14.85 22.22
C PHE A 200 -0.40 14.89 21.49
N VAL A 201 0.37 15.98 21.62
CA VAL A 201 1.77 16.04 21.11
C VAL A 201 2.62 14.98 21.81
N GLU A 202 2.48 14.82 23.13
CA GLU A 202 3.18 13.80 23.90
C GLU A 202 2.75 12.39 23.47
N PHE A 203 1.43 12.15 23.38
CA PHE A 203 0.88 10.88 22.93
C PHE A 203 1.36 10.52 21.53
N TYR A 204 1.23 11.43 20.56
CA TYR A 204 1.64 11.18 19.18
C TYR A 204 3.12 10.82 19.10
N ASN A 205 3.99 11.58 19.75
CA ASN A 205 5.43 11.34 19.69
C ASN A 205 5.85 10.04 20.38
N SER A 206 5.18 9.62 21.45
CA SER A 206 5.49 8.38 22.17
C SER A 206 4.95 7.13 21.48
N HIS A 207 3.78 7.19 20.85
CA HIS A 207 3.10 6.02 20.27
C HIS A 207 3.25 5.93 18.75
N ILE A 208 3.27 7.05 18.05
CA ILE A 208 3.34 7.10 16.58
C ILE A 208 4.74 7.59 16.13
N GLY A 209 5.05 8.84 16.46
CA GLY A 209 6.32 9.48 16.15
C GLY A 209 6.66 9.53 14.66
N THR A 210 7.95 9.58 14.37
CA THR A 210 8.50 9.58 13.00
C THR A 210 9.14 8.25 12.61
N ALA A 211 9.17 7.26 13.52
CA ALA A 211 9.70 5.94 13.24
C ALA A 211 8.70 5.12 12.39
N CYS A 212 9.23 4.43 11.38
CA CYS A 212 8.41 3.64 10.46
C CYS A 212 8.35 2.14 10.83
N ASP A 213 8.60 1.78 12.09
CA ASP A 213 8.78 0.38 12.53
C ASP A 213 7.81 -0.08 13.62
N GLY A 214 6.88 0.78 14.06
CA GLY A 214 5.89 0.47 15.09
C GLY A 214 6.46 0.29 16.50
N SER A 215 7.70 0.71 16.76
CA SER A 215 8.36 0.58 18.07
C SER A 215 7.61 1.30 19.19
N GLY A 216 6.96 2.45 18.90
CA GLY A 216 6.19 3.22 19.88
C GLY A 216 5.04 2.44 20.54
N ILE A 217 4.42 1.53 19.82
CA ILE A 217 3.35 0.67 20.33
C ILE A 217 3.78 -0.82 20.43
N GLY A 218 5.09 -1.08 20.37
CA GLY A 218 5.68 -2.40 20.60
C GLY A 218 5.52 -3.39 19.46
N LEU A 219 5.22 -2.93 18.24
CA LEU A 219 5.00 -3.79 17.07
C LEU A 219 6.25 -4.06 16.24
N LYS A 220 7.41 -3.53 16.64
CA LYS A 220 8.66 -3.75 15.91
C LYS A 220 8.99 -5.22 15.76
N CYS A 221 8.95 -5.74 14.55
CA CYS A 221 9.29 -7.12 14.22
C CYS A 221 9.78 -7.24 12.78
N ALA A 222 10.42 -8.36 12.48
CA ALA A 222 10.93 -8.70 11.15
C ALA A 222 10.92 -10.22 10.96
N ASP A 223 10.95 -10.66 9.70
CA ASP A 223 11.24 -12.03 9.29
C ASP A 223 12.27 -12.04 8.15
N GLU A 224 12.51 -13.18 7.54
CA GLU A 224 13.43 -13.31 6.40
C GLU A 224 13.00 -12.53 5.16
N PHE A 225 11.74 -12.09 5.09
CA PHE A 225 11.16 -11.34 3.97
C PHE A 225 11.06 -9.84 4.24
N GLY A 226 11.49 -9.37 5.41
CA GLY A 226 11.60 -7.96 5.75
C GLY A 226 10.95 -7.54 7.07
N GLU A 227 11.02 -6.23 7.32
CA GLU A 227 10.54 -5.62 8.57
C GLU A 227 9.06 -5.22 8.48
N LEU A 228 8.42 -5.07 9.65
CA LEU A 228 7.14 -4.37 9.77
C LEU A 228 7.31 -2.93 9.31
N THR A 229 6.31 -2.41 8.59
CA THR A 229 6.22 -0.98 8.27
C THR A 229 5.04 -0.33 8.98
N PHE A 230 5.24 0.92 9.39
CA PHE A 230 4.30 1.72 10.15
C PHE A 230 4.19 3.11 9.51
N CYS A 231 3.00 3.50 9.09
CA CYS A 231 2.77 4.73 8.34
C CYS A 231 1.57 5.50 8.87
N ASN A 232 1.76 6.77 9.25
CA ASN A 232 0.66 7.70 9.44
C ASN A 232 0.33 8.37 8.10
N GLY A 233 -0.88 8.17 7.60
CA GLY A 233 -1.32 8.67 6.30
C GLY A 233 -2.08 9.98 6.38
N ILE A 234 -3.10 10.04 7.21
CA ILE A 234 -3.99 11.20 7.34
C ILE A 234 -3.98 11.68 8.79
N VAL A 235 -3.90 12.97 8.98
CA VAL A 235 -4.21 13.62 10.25
C VAL A 235 -5.26 14.70 10.04
N LYS A 236 -6.25 14.78 10.92
CA LYS A 236 -7.32 15.79 10.83
C LYS A 236 -7.89 16.16 12.18
N THR A 237 -8.42 17.37 12.26
CA THR A 237 -9.20 17.84 13.40
C THR A 237 -10.66 17.95 13.00
N GLU A 238 -11.55 17.28 13.71
CA GLU A 238 -13.00 17.36 13.58
C GLU A 238 -13.63 17.56 14.97
N ASP A 239 -14.48 18.54 15.13
CA ASP A 239 -15.19 18.85 16.40
C ASP A 239 -14.25 18.97 17.62
N GLY A 240 -13.03 19.49 17.41
CA GLY A 240 -12.02 19.66 18.46
C GLY A 240 -11.26 18.38 18.83
N VAL A 241 -11.52 17.27 18.15
CA VAL A 241 -10.78 16.02 18.30
C VAL A 241 -9.81 15.85 17.16
N ILE A 242 -8.55 15.57 17.46
CA ILE A 242 -7.55 15.21 16.46
C ILE A 242 -7.58 13.69 16.25
N SER A 243 -7.59 13.27 15.00
CA SER A 243 -7.43 11.88 14.61
C SER A 243 -6.25 11.70 13.66
N ALA A 244 -5.54 10.56 13.78
CA ALA A 244 -4.43 10.18 12.92
C ALA A 244 -4.58 8.72 12.49
N THR A 245 -4.63 8.47 11.16
CA THR A 245 -4.72 7.12 10.63
C THR A 245 -3.35 6.45 10.63
N ILE A 246 -3.33 5.13 10.84
CA ILE A 246 -2.10 4.34 10.89
C ILE A 246 -2.28 3.10 10.02
N ASP A 247 -1.46 2.96 8.99
CA ASP A 247 -1.35 1.76 8.16
C ASP A 247 -0.11 0.96 8.57
N ILE A 248 -0.31 -0.30 8.94
CA ILE A 248 0.75 -1.22 9.35
C ILE A 248 0.79 -2.40 8.40
N ARG A 249 1.99 -2.73 7.89
CA ARG A 249 2.24 -3.93 7.10
C ARG A 249 3.20 -4.82 7.88
N PHE A 250 2.71 -5.98 8.34
CA PHE A 250 3.51 -6.89 9.18
C PHE A 250 3.96 -8.13 8.41
N PRO A 251 5.12 -8.71 8.77
CA PRO A 251 5.74 -9.83 8.06
C PRO A 251 4.85 -11.06 7.98
N VAL A 252 5.04 -11.86 6.92
CA VAL A 252 4.16 -13.00 6.56
C VAL A 252 4.22 -14.18 7.54
N THR A 253 5.25 -14.24 8.38
CA THR A 253 5.40 -15.29 9.40
C THR A 253 4.66 -14.99 10.70
N TYR A 254 4.08 -13.79 10.85
CA TYR A 254 3.29 -13.40 12.00
C TYR A 254 1.79 -13.47 11.69
N SER A 255 1.01 -13.83 12.68
CA SER A 255 -0.45 -13.78 12.61
C SER A 255 -1.00 -12.43 13.08
N VAL A 256 -2.28 -12.14 12.77
CA VAL A 256 -2.99 -10.99 13.36
C VAL A 256 -2.99 -11.08 14.88
N GLU A 257 -3.19 -12.29 15.42
CA GLU A 257 -3.22 -12.58 16.86
C GLU A 257 -1.87 -12.24 17.53
N ASP A 258 -0.74 -12.52 16.86
CA ASP A 258 0.59 -12.14 17.35
C ASP A 258 0.72 -10.61 17.43
N MET A 259 0.29 -9.90 16.39
CA MET A 259 0.32 -8.43 16.37
C MET A 259 -0.52 -7.84 17.51
N LEU A 260 -1.75 -8.32 17.70
CA LEU A 260 -2.64 -7.85 18.76
C LEU A 260 -2.03 -8.06 20.15
N LYS A 261 -1.39 -9.22 20.37
CA LYS A 261 -0.71 -9.53 21.62
C LYS A 261 0.52 -8.64 21.85
N MET A 262 1.28 -8.30 20.83
CA MET A 262 2.47 -7.47 20.94
C MET A 262 2.15 -6.03 21.34
N CYS A 263 1.02 -5.46 20.89
CA CYS A 263 0.59 -4.11 21.22
C CYS A 263 -0.41 -4.06 22.42
N GLU A 264 -0.73 -5.20 23.03
CA GLU A 264 -1.64 -5.25 24.19
C GLU A 264 -1.15 -4.33 25.32
N GLY A 265 -2.06 -3.48 25.83
CA GLY A 265 -1.77 -2.52 26.88
C GLY A 265 -0.89 -1.32 26.48
N LYS A 266 -0.65 -1.13 25.17
CA LYS A 266 0.19 -0.04 24.64
C LYS A 266 -0.54 0.88 23.65
N LEU A 267 -1.84 0.76 23.56
CA LEU A 267 -2.64 1.51 22.58
C LEU A 267 -3.40 2.70 23.19
N GLU A 268 -3.26 2.90 24.51
CA GLU A 268 -3.97 3.96 25.20
C GLU A 268 -3.20 4.42 26.44
N ASP A 269 -3.24 5.73 26.71
CA ASP A 269 -2.82 6.35 27.95
C ASP A 269 -3.81 7.47 28.36
N GLU A 270 -3.41 8.35 29.28
CA GLU A 270 -4.24 9.46 29.72
C GLU A 270 -4.46 10.53 28.64
N ASN A 271 -3.56 10.62 27.64
CA ASN A 271 -3.50 11.67 26.63
C ASN A 271 -4.18 11.30 25.30
N GLY A 272 -4.27 9.99 24.98
CA GLY A 272 -4.85 9.54 23.72
C GLY A 272 -5.17 8.05 23.71
N ARG A 273 -5.71 7.58 22.59
CA ARG A 273 -5.94 6.16 22.34
C ARG A 273 -5.77 5.81 20.86
N ILE A 274 -5.44 4.55 20.59
CA ILE A 274 -5.38 3.96 19.26
C ILE A 274 -6.40 2.82 19.19
N GLU A 275 -7.29 2.85 18.22
CA GLU A 275 -8.28 1.79 17.97
C GLU A 275 -7.93 1.05 16.68
N ILE A 276 -8.08 -0.28 16.71
CA ILE A 276 -7.88 -1.14 15.52
C ILE A 276 -9.20 -1.22 14.78
N HIS A 277 -9.21 -0.75 13.52
CA HIS A 277 -10.40 -0.69 12.68
C HIS A 277 -10.46 -1.84 11.68
N THR A 278 -9.32 -2.21 11.11
CA THR A 278 -9.24 -3.28 10.11
C THR A 278 -8.07 -4.20 10.37
N THR A 279 -8.25 -5.46 10.03
CA THR A 279 -7.20 -6.48 10.07
C THR A 279 -7.26 -7.31 8.81
N THR A 280 -6.11 -7.58 8.20
CA THR A 280 -6.00 -8.48 7.04
C THR A 280 -4.89 -9.48 7.30
N LYS A 281 -5.20 -10.77 7.17
CA LYS A 281 -4.22 -11.84 7.34
C LYS A 281 -3.16 -11.77 6.25
N PRO A 282 -1.91 -12.17 6.55
CA PRO A 282 -0.91 -12.35 5.51
C PRO A 282 -1.29 -13.52 4.61
N LEU A 283 -0.82 -13.46 3.36
CA LEU A 283 -0.79 -14.58 2.43
C LEU A 283 0.63 -15.13 2.40
N PHE A 284 0.80 -16.45 2.46
CA PHE A 284 2.11 -17.06 2.30
C PHE A 284 2.02 -18.48 1.74
N PHE A 285 2.80 -18.72 0.69
CA PHE A 285 3.04 -20.04 0.12
C PHE A 285 4.56 -20.31 0.13
N PRO A 286 5.02 -21.47 0.60
CA PRO A 286 6.42 -21.86 0.42
C PRO A 286 6.84 -21.85 -1.04
N LYS A 287 8.08 -21.44 -1.33
CA LYS A 287 8.60 -21.38 -2.72
C LYS A 287 8.53 -22.72 -3.44
N GLU A 288 8.63 -23.80 -2.67
CA GLU A 288 8.58 -25.20 -3.12
C GLU A 288 7.14 -25.73 -3.27
N SER A 289 6.14 -24.89 -3.02
CA SER A 289 4.74 -25.33 -3.24
C SER A 289 4.46 -25.53 -4.72
N PRO A 290 3.65 -26.53 -5.09
CA PRO A 290 3.33 -26.80 -6.50
C PRO A 290 2.78 -25.59 -7.25
N LEU A 291 2.02 -24.72 -6.57
CA LEU A 291 1.47 -23.51 -7.14
C LEU A 291 2.56 -22.51 -7.54
N VAL A 292 3.49 -22.23 -6.62
CA VAL A 292 4.60 -21.29 -6.85
C VAL A 292 5.54 -21.83 -7.92
N GLU A 293 5.92 -23.12 -7.84
CA GLU A 293 6.80 -23.76 -8.83
C GLU A 293 6.18 -23.74 -10.24
N ALA A 294 4.87 -23.99 -10.36
CA ALA A 294 4.16 -24.01 -11.64
C ALA A 294 4.16 -22.62 -12.31
N LEU A 295 3.90 -21.55 -11.53
CA LEU A 295 3.87 -20.18 -12.04
C LEU A 295 5.29 -19.65 -12.32
N TYR A 296 6.23 -19.88 -11.42
CA TYR A 296 7.64 -19.51 -11.62
C TYR A 296 8.22 -20.18 -12.86
N LYS A 297 7.92 -21.48 -13.06
CA LYS A 297 8.31 -22.20 -14.27
C LYS A 297 7.72 -21.58 -15.54
N ALA A 298 6.43 -21.21 -15.53
CA ALA A 298 5.80 -20.57 -16.69
C ALA A 298 6.51 -19.26 -17.07
N TYR A 299 6.84 -18.44 -16.09
CA TYR A 299 7.59 -17.20 -16.30
C TYR A 299 8.97 -17.46 -16.88
N THR A 300 9.75 -18.36 -16.28
CA THR A 300 11.12 -18.65 -16.71
C THR A 300 11.18 -19.33 -18.08
N ASP A 301 10.23 -20.20 -18.40
CA ASP A 301 10.17 -20.89 -19.69
C ASP A 301 9.90 -19.91 -20.86
N VAL A 302 9.11 -18.85 -20.62
CA VAL A 302 8.74 -17.88 -21.67
C VAL A 302 9.77 -16.75 -21.77
N THR A 303 10.16 -16.18 -20.64
CA THR A 303 11.04 -14.99 -20.60
C THR A 303 12.52 -15.32 -20.63
N GLY A 304 12.92 -16.54 -20.22
CA GLY A 304 14.30 -16.92 -20.00
C GLY A 304 14.93 -16.32 -18.75
N ASP A 305 14.18 -15.51 -17.98
CA ASP A 305 14.68 -14.87 -16.77
C ASP A 305 14.70 -15.88 -15.60
N THR A 306 15.88 -16.29 -15.23
CA THR A 306 16.14 -17.15 -14.07
C THR A 306 16.80 -16.44 -12.89
N GLU A 307 17.12 -15.15 -13.06
CA GLU A 307 17.79 -14.36 -12.02
C GLU A 307 16.79 -13.86 -10.97
N ASN A 308 15.65 -13.34 -11.42
CA ASN A 308 14.59 -12.91 -10.53
C ASN A 308 13.90 -14.11 -9.86
N LYS A 309 13.57 -13.98 -8.57
CA LYS A 309 12.99 -15.05 -7.75
C LYS A 309 11.61 -14.65 -7.24
N PRO A 310 10.75 -15.62 -6.88
CA PRO A 310 9.48 -15.32 -6.19
C PRO A 310 9.63 -14.35 -5.03
N LEU A 311 8.71 -13.37 -4.93
CA LEU A 311 8.79 -12.21 -4.05
C LEU A 311 7.74 -12.29 -2.92
N VAL A 312 8.01 -11.54 -1.85
CA VAL A 312 7.01 -11.15 -0.85
C VAL A 312 6.84 -9.64 -0.94
N ILE A 313 5.59 -9.17 -1.01
CA ILE A 313 5.26 -7.75 -1.14
C ILE A 313 4.56 -7.21 0.10
N GLY A 314 4.62 -5.89 0.27
CA GLY A 314 3.89 -5.18 1.32
C GLY A 314 2.45 -4.83 0.94
N GLY A 315 2.08 -4.97 -0.33
CA GLY A 315 0.74 -4.76 -0.85
C GLY A 315 -0.21 -5.92 -0.57
N GLY A 316 -1.39 -5.85 -1.16
CA GLY A 316 -2.37 -6.92 -1.14
C GLY A 316 -3.16 -6.92 -2.43
N THR A 317 -3.56 -8.08 -2.90
CA THR A 317 -4.32 -8.30 -4.11
C THR A 317 -5.54 -9.18 -3.83
N TYR A 318 -6.35 -9.50 -4.85
CA TYR A 318 -7.40 -10.53 -4.71
C TYR A 318 -6.90 -11.88 -4.20
N ALA A 319 -5.59 -12.17 -4.29
CA ALA A 319 -5.03 -13.41 -3.77
C ALA A 319 -5.31 -13.60 -2.27
N LYS A 320 -5.35 -12.52 -1.48
CA LYS A 320 -5.73 -12.59 -0.05
C LYS A 320 -7.18 -12.95 0.19
N SER A 321 -8.05 -12.64 -0.76
CA SER A 321 -9.50 -12.84 -0.64
C SER A 321 -9.94 -14.20 -1.16
N LEU A 322 -9.09 -14.91 -1.90
CA LEU A 322 -9.39 -16.20 -2.53
C LEU A 322 -8.44 -17.29 -2.03
N LYS A 323 -8.90 -18.54 -1.99
CA LYS A 323 -8.05 -19.65 -1.61
C LYS A 323 -7.24 -20.15 -2.80
N ASN A 324 -6.03 -20.64 -2.54
CA ASN A 324 -5.14 -21.27 -3.51
C ASN A 324 -4.78 -20.37 -4.71
N ILE A 325 -4.69 -19.07 -4.46
CA ILE A 325 -4.35 -18.03 -5.43
C ILE A 325 -3.13 -17.27 -4.95
N ILE A 326 -2.24 -16.91 -5.87
CA ILE A 326 -1.15 -15.94 -5.63
C ILE A 326 -1.15 -14.88 -6.74
N ALA A 327 -0.51 -13.75 -6.51
CA ALA A 327 -0.37 -12.74 -7.55
C ALA A 327 0.79 -13.09 -8.51
N PHE A 328 0.63 -12.77 -9.80
CA PHE A 328 1.53 -13.22 -10.86
C PHE A 328 1.52 -12.29 -12.06
N GLY A 329 2.47 -11.36 -12.11
CA GLY A 329 2.60 -10.37 -13.20
C GLY A 329 1.44 -9.36 -13.26
N PRO A 330 1.44 -8.44 -14.25
CA PRO A 330 2.36 -8.39 -15.39
C PRO A 330 3.62 -7.52 -15.21
N GLU A 331 3.78 -6.84 -14.07
CA GLU A 331 4.86 -5.88 -13.88
C GLU A 331 6.23 -6.54 -13.93
N LYS A 332 7.11 -6.04 -14.79
CA LYS A 332 8.50 -6.52 -14.87
C LYS A 332 9.34 -5.96 -13.73
N PRO A 333 10.30 -6.73 -13.20
CA PRO A 333 11.19 -6.26 -12.16
C PRO A 333 11.94 -4.98 -12.54
N GLY A 334 11.89 -3.97 -11.67
CA GLY A 334 12.65 -2.73 -11.84
C GLY A 334 12.06 -1.71 -12.82
N VAL A 335 10.86 -1.94 -13.35
CA VAL A 335 10.15 -0.99 -14.23
C VAL A 335 9.09 -0.25 -13.41
N ASP A 336 9.05 1.08 -13.56
CA ASP A 336 8.00 1.93 -13.01
C ASP A 336 6.95 2.21 -14.08
N TYR A 337 5.83 1.52 -14.03
CA TYR A 337 4.69 1.69 -14.95
C TYR A 337 3.78 2.86 -14.60
N ARG A 338 4.14 3.64 -13.57
CA ARG A 338 3.34 4.75 -13.03
C ARG A 338 1.94 4.32 -12.58
N ILE A 339 1.82 3.13 -12.05
CA ILE A 339 0.58 2.60 -11.48
C ILE A 339 0.04 3.60 -10.44
N HIS A 340 -1.27 3.86 -10.46
CA HIS A 340 -1.95 4.86 -9.63
C HIS A 340 -1.54 6.32 -9.91
N GLY A 341 -0.53 6.55 -10.76
CA GLY A 341 -0.05 7.88 -11.17
C GLY A 341 -0.67 8.39 -12.47
N ALA A 342 -0.28 9.61 -12.87
CA ALA A 342 -0.57 10.13 -14.20
C ALA A 342 0.34 9.48 -15.25
N ASP A 343 -0.18 9.37 -16.49
CA ASP A 343 0.52 8.73 -17.61
C ASP A 343 0.92 7.27 -17.34
N GLU A 344 0.06 6.51 -16.64
CA GLU A 344 0.19 5.06 -16.53
C GLU A 344 0.29 4.45 -17.93
N TYR A 345 1.19 3.49 -18.09
CA TYR A 345 1.47 2.87 -19.38
C TYR A 345 1.83 1.40 -19.29
N THR A 346 1.70 0.69 -20.40
CA THR A 346 2.29 -0.63 -20.64
C THR A 346 3.00 -0.64 -22.00
N LEU A 347 3.76 -1.69 -22.31
CA LEU A 347 4.39 -1.88 -23.63
C LEU A 347 3.66 -2.97 -24.41
N VAL A 348 3.41 -2.75 -25.69
CA VAL A 348 2.76 -3.76 -26.56
C VAL A 348 3.54 -5.06 -26.57
N SER A 349 4.87 -5.00 -26.63
CA SER A 349 5.75 -6.17 -26.57
C SER A 349 5.61 -6.94 -25.26
N GLU A 350 5.38 -6.25 -24.13
CA GLU A 350 5.17 -6.89 -22.82
C GLU A 350 3.78 -7.50 -22.71
N VAL A 351 2.74 -6.85 -23.25
CA VAL A 351 1.40 -7.44 -23.36
C VAL A 351 1.42 -8.76 -24.15
N GLU A 352 2.14 -8.78 -25.28
CA GLU A 352 2.28 -10.01 -26.08
C GLU A 352 3.03 -11.12 -25.30
N GLU A 353 4.09 -10.76 -24.59
CA GLU A 353 4.85 -11.69 -23.74
C GLU A 353 3.97 -12.22 -22.59
N ALA A 354 3.23 -11.34 -21.87
CA ALA A 354 2.37 -11.71 -20.77
C ALA A 354 1.26 -12.69 -21.17
N VAL A 355 0.66 -12.53 -22.37
CA VAL A 355 -0.30 -13.50 -22.91
C VAL A 355 0.32 -14.90 -23.01
N HIS A 356 1.57 -15.00 -23.44
CA HIS A 356 2.26 -16.30 -23.53
C HIS A 356 2.62 -16.86 -22.14
N VAL A 357 3.06 -16.00 -21.22
CA VAL A 357 3.35 -16.37 -19.83
C VAL A 357 2.09 -16.93 -19.16
N TYR A 358 0.95 -16.24 -19.30
CA TYR A 358 -0.32 -16.70 -18.71
C TYR A 358 -0.84 -17.98 -19.37
N MET A 359 -0.62 -18.15 -20.68
CA MET A 359 -0.96 -19.40 -21.36
C MET A 359 -0.17 -20.60 -20.79
N GLU A 360 1.15 -20.45 -20.59
CA GLU A 360 1.97 -21.49 -19.98
C GLU A 360 1.63 -21.69 -18.49
N ALA A 361 1.32 -20.60 -17.76
CA ALA A 361 0.84 -20.67 -16.38
C ALA A 361 -0.42 -21.54 -16.27
N ILE A 362 -1.43 -21.30 -17.12
CA ILE A 362 -2.65 -22.11 -17.13
C ILE A 362 -2.33 -23.58 -17.43
N LYS A 363 -1.46 -23.87 -18.41
CA LYS A 363 -1.05 -25.27 -18.71
C LYS A 363 -0.39 -25.94 -17.51
N ASN A 364 0.55 -25.26 -16.83
CA ASN A 364 1.24 -25.80 -15.68
C ASN A 364 0.27 -26.04 -14.50
N LEU A 365 -0.68 -25.13 -14.29
CA LEU A 365 -1.73 -25.28 -13.25
C LEU A 365 -2.73 -26.40 -13.56
N LEU A 366 -2.95 -26.74 -14.82
CA LEU A 366 -3.76 -27.91 -15.21
C LEU A 366 -3.06 -29.23 -14.86
N ALA A 367 -1.75 -29.24 -14.70
CA ALA A 367 -0.95 -30.41 -14.41
C ALA A 367 -0.80 -30.73 -12.90
N ILE A 368 -1.10 -29.78 -12.03
CA ILE A 368 -1.10 -29.94 -10.57
C ILE A 368 -2.56 -30.06 -10.04
#